data_b21d176befe7d3117d28dea59975d054
#
_entry.id   b21d176befe7d3117d28dea59975d054
#
_cell.length_a   1.000
_cell.length_b   1.000
_cell.length_c   1.000
_cell.angle_alpha   90.00
_cell.angle_beta   90.00
_cell.angle_gamma   90.00
#
_symmetry.space_group_name_H-M   'P 1'
#
loop_
_entity.id
_entity.type
_entity.pdbx_description
1 polymer ?
#
loop_
_entity_poly.entity_id
_entity_poly.type
_entity_poly.pdbx_seq_one_letter_code
_entity_poly.pdbx_strand_id
1 'polypeptide(L)'
;TNVLRPERRDTEAHPTIRTLFRVAAAFSLLTVAGGAVNSATGSGFACPTWPGCYAGHFGPEVEFHDLVEFTHRAIAATTGVLVLCTAIASLRLPRIERPARILPWFAVLGIIGSAVFGMLTVLQGGIHRGLGMIDLFCALFTLVAMTLSTQSLERGAPRWNWTPASRLGAALVSGIVVLHELGTFLSGPSSFTVVLGWPMWRMVAIDRMPWLQVGRMILAAALLVGIARLCQIAWADARLRPVVIAVAVFTLIEQVMGQLIASNGVQMWLVSAFAASAAVLLFLVTLLTGHTALDRRRGDLLQRHGTIDTSQ
;
A
#
# COMPACT_ATOMS: atom_id res chain seq x y z
N THR A 1 0.66 54.75 5.63
CA THR A 1 -0.35 53.67 5.69
C THR A 1 0.34 52.32 5.56
N ASN A 2 0.63 51.72 6.71
CA ASN A 2 1.20 50.37 6.82
C ASN A 2 0.15 49.36 6.35
N VAL A 3 0.28 48.86 5.13
CA VAL A 3 -0.45 47.68 4.66
C VAL A 3 0.20 46.46 5.32
N LEU A 4 -0.41 46.01 6.40
CA LEU A 4 -0.05 44.75 7.07
C LEU A 4 -0.12 43.63 6.03
N ARG A 5 1.06 43.08 5.68
CA ARG A 5 1.16 41.80 4.94
C ARG A 5 0.45 40.74 5.77
N PRO A 6 -0.54 40.02 5.23
CA PRO A 6 -1.14 38.92 5.95
C PRO A 6 -0.04 37.87 6.23
N GLU A 7 0.07 37.53 7.50
CA GLU A 7 1.07 36.60 8.02
C GLU A 7 1.02 35.26 7.28
N ARG A 8 2.18 34.86 6.76
CA ARG A 8 2.45 33.57 6.08
C ARG A 8 2.40 32.35 7.03
N ARG A 9 1.88 32.51 8.24
CA ARG A 9 1.96 31.45 9.28
C ARG A 9 0.90 30.36 9.19
N ASP A 10 -0.19 30.53 8.43
CA ASP A 10 -1.35 29.63 8.49
C ASP A 10 -1.37 28.51 7.42
N THR A 11 -0.33 28.32 6.63
CA THR A 11 -0.34 27.36 5.52
C THR A 11 0.45 26.07 5.78
N GLU A 12 1.17 25.95 6.88
CA GLU A 12 1.86 24.70 7.20
C GLU A 12 1.03 23.84 8.16
N ALA A 13 0.72 22.61 7.74
CA ALA A 13 0.06 21.65 8.62
C ALA A 13 0.89 21.45 9.90
N HIS A 14 0.21 21.48 11.06
CA HIS A 14 0.83 21.30 12.35
C HIS A 14 1.68 20.00 12.37
N PRO A 15 2.88 19.99 12.98
CA PRO A 15 3.77 18.83 12.98
C PRO A 15 3.10 17.54 13.47
N THR A 16 2.18 17.65 14.43
CA THR A 16 1.39 16.52 14.93
C THR A 16 0.52 15.89 13.84
N ILE A 17 -0.10 16.69 12.97
CA ILE A 17 -0.91 16.17 11.85
C ILE A 17 -0.02 15.43 10.85
N ARG A 18 1.15 15.96 10.51
CA ARG A 18 2.11 15.29 9.63
C ARG A 18 2.57 13.95 10.21
N THR A 19 2.87 13.91 11.50
CA THR A 19 3.25 12.67 12.19
C THR A 19 2.12 11.65 12.16
N LEU A 20 0.88 12.08 12.42
CA LEU A 20 -0.29 11.19 12.37
C LEU A 20 -0.47 10.56 10.98
N PHE A 21 -0.33 11.33 9.90
CA PHE A 21 -0.42 10.82 8.53
C PHE A 21 0.68 9.79 8.25
N ARG A 22 1.93 10.05 8.66
CA ARG A 22 3.05 9.11 8.48
C ARG A 22 2.84 7.81 9.24
N VAL A 23 2.40 7.92 10.50
CA VAL A 23 2.14 6.75 11.35
C VAL A 23 0.99 5.91 10.77
N ALA A 24 -0.10 6.55 10.34
CA ALA A 24 -1.22 5.85 9.72
C ALA A 24 -0.81 5.15 8.41
N ALA A 25 0.02 5.77 7.57
CA ALA A 25 0.56 5.15 6.36
C ALA A 25 1.48 3.95 6.68
N ALA A 26 2.35 4.08 7.70
CA ALA A 26 3.21 2.99 8.14
C ALA A 26 2.41 1.81 8.71
N PHE A 27 1.37 2.07 9.50
CA PHE A 27 0.48 1.05 10.02
C PHE A 27 -0.37 0.40 8.92
N SER A 28 -0.78 1.14 7.89
CA SER A 28 -1.43 0.56 6.71
C SER A 28 -0.50 -0.43 5.98
N LEU A 29 0.79 -0.11 5.87
CA LEU A 29 1.79 -1.05 5.33
C LEU A 29 1.95 -2.28 6.22
N LEU A 30 2.04 -2.10 7.55
CA LEU A 30 2.13 -3.21 8.50
C LEU A 30 0.89 -4.10 8.45
N THR A 31 -0.31 -3.53 8.26
CA THR A 31 -1.55 -4.31 8.11
C THR A 31 -1.51 -5.17 6.85
N VAL A 32 -1.12 -4.62 5.71
CA VAL A 32 -1.04 -5.38 4.45
C VAL A 32 0.05 -6.46 4.53
N ALA A 33 1.24 -6.11 5.04
CA ALA A 33 2.34 -7.07 5.20
C ALA A 33 1.98 -8.17 6.24
N GLY A 34 1.36 -7.79 7.35
CA GLY A 34 0.90 -8.72 8.37
C GLY A 34 -0.20 -9.66 7.86
N GLY A 35 -1.16 -9.15 7.08
CA GLY A 35 -2.19 -9.97 6.43
C GLY A 35 -1.59 -10.94 5.41
N ALA A 36 -0.58 -10.49 4.67
CA ALA A 36 0.16 -11.35 3.75
C ALA A 36 0.90 -12.47 4.48
N VAL A 37 1.54 -12.18 5.62
CA VAL A 37 2.19 -13.19 6.48
C VAL A 37 1.14 -14.12 7.08
N ASN A 38 0.01 -13.60 7.59
CA ASN A 38 -1.09 -14.39 8.13
C ASN A 38 -1.62 -15.41 7.11
N SER A 39 -1.81 -14.97 5.87
CA SER A 39 -2.21 -15.84 4.76
C SER A 39 -1.11 -16.84 4.38
N ALA A 40 0.14 -16.41 4.30
CA ALA A 40 1.28 -17.25 3.93
C ALA A 40 1.58 -18.36 4.94
N THR A 41 1.32 -18.11 6.21
CA THR A 41 1.48 -19.08 7.30
C THR A 41 0.27 -20.00 7.47
N GLY A 42 -0.84 -19.74 6.76
CA GLY A 42 -2.09 -20.44 6.95
C GLY A 42 -2.79 -20.13 8.28
N SER A 43 -2.44 -19.01 8.91
CA SER A 43 -2.94 -18.66 10.24
C SER A 43 -4.32 -17.98 10.24
N GLY A 44 -4.86 -17.61 9.08
CA GLY A 44 -6.05 -16.76 8.95
C GLY A 44 -7.37 -17.34 9.48
N PHE A 45 -7.36 -18.53 10.09
CA PHE A 45 -8.50 -19.16 10.74
C PHE A 45 -8.16 -19.75 12.12
N ALA A 46 -6.99 -19.41 12.66
CA ALA A 46 -6.59 -19.89 13.97
C ALA A 46 -7.50 -19.33 15.07
N CYS A 47 -7.96 -18.08 14.93
CA CYS A 47 -8.94 -17.44 15.81
C CYS A 47 -10.37 -17.66 15.27
N PRO A 48 -11.16 -18.61 15.80
CA PRO A 48 -12.47 -18.98 15.23
C PRO A 48 -13.58 -17.96 15.49
N THR A 49 -13.37 -16.97 16.37
CA THR A 49 -14.34 -15.91 16.64
C THR A 49 -13.87 -14.54 16.20
N TRP A 50 -14.75 -13.56 16.21
CA TRP A 50 -14.44 -12.17 15.88
C TRP A 50 -15.23 -11.23 16.82
N PRO A 51 -14.66 -10.14 17.34
CA PRO A 51 -13.29 -9.60 17.09
C PRO A 51 -12.17 -10.31 17.83
N GLY A 52 -12.44 -11.02 18.91
CA GLY A 52 -11.48 -11.81 19.68
C GLY A 52 -11.17 -13.16 19.05
N CYS A 53 -10.27 -13.91 19.69
CA CYS A 53 -9.83 -15.21 19.21
C CYS A 53 -10.80 -16.33 19.57
N TYR A 54 -11.33 -16.32 20.81
CA TYR A 54 -12.20 -17.40 21.34
C TYR A 54 -13.43 -16.86 22.06
N ALA A 55 -14.48 -17.63 22.09
CA ALA A 55 -15.75 -17.23 22.72
C ALA A 55 -15.64 -17.01 24.25
N GLY A 56 -14.69 -17.67 24.91
CA GLY A 56 -14.49 -17.57 26.37
C GLY A 56 -13.45 -16.54 26.80
N HIS A 57 -12.57 -16.11 25.89
CA HIS A 57 -11.55 -15.12 26.17
C HIS A 57 -11.12 -14.38 24.90
N PHE A 58 -10.81 -13.09 25.04
CA PHE A 58 -10.54 -12.22 23.90
C PHE A 58 -9.18 -12.50 23.24
N GLY A 59 -8.18 -12.88 24.01
CA GLY A 59 -6.80 -13.08 23.55
C GLY A 59 -6.58 -14.40 22.84
N PRO A 60 -5.39 -14.58 22.22
CA PRO A 60 -4.99 -15.83 21.60
C PRO A 60 -4.53 -16.84 22.65
N GLU A 61 -4.49 -18.11 22.31
CA GLU A 61 -3.66 -19.10 23.01
C GLU A 61 -2.17 -18.92 22.66
N VAL A 62 -1.27 -19.58 23.41
CA VAL A 62 0.18 -19.44 23.18
C VAL A 62 0.62 -20.40 22.06
N GLU A 63 -0.13 -20.39 20.96
CA GLU A 63 0.20 -21.13 19.76
C GLU A 63 0.63 -20.18 18.62
N PHE A 64 1.52 -20.66 17.76
CA PHE A 64 2.11 -19.81 16.70
C PHE A 64 1.03 -19.19 15.80
N HIS A 65 0.09 -20.00 15.32
CA HIS A 65 -0.91 -19.52 14.37
C HIS A 65 -1.90 -18.53 15.01
N ASP A 66 -2.30 -18.75 16.26
CA ASP A 66 -3.15 -17.86 17.03
C ASP A 66 -2.48 -16.50 17.24
N LEU A 67 -1.19 -16.52 17.64
CA LEU A 67 -0.40 -15.31 17.85
C LEU A 67 -0.26 -14.50 16.55
N VAL A 68 -0.03 -15.16 15.42
CA VAL A 68 0.09 -14.51 14.11
C VAL A 68 -1.22 -13.83 13.73
N GLU A 69 -2.33 -14.57 13.82
CA GLU A 69 -3.65 -14.01 13.45
C GLU A 69 -4.08 -12.89 14.40
N PHE A 70 -3.98 -13.12 15.71
CA PHE A 70 -4.36 -12.10 16.70
C PHE A 70 -3.51 -10.84 16.57
N THR A 71 -2.21 -10.96 16.36
CA THR A 71 -1.31 -9.84 16.13
C THR A 71 -1.71 -9.06 14.89
N HIS A 72 -2.03 -9.76 13.79
CA HIS A 72 -2.52 -9.12 12.57
C HIS A 72 -3.83 -8.35 12.84
N ARG A 73 -4.81 -8.94 13.53
CA ARG A 73 -6.06 -8.27 13.93
C ARG A 73 -5.80 -7.03 14.78
N ALA A 74 -4.89 -7.11 15.76
CA ALA A 74 -4.53 -5.99 16.62
C ALA A 74 -3.89 -4.83 15.82
N ILE A 75 -2.99 -5.14 14.88
CA ILE A 75 -2.40 -4.15 13.97
C ILE A 75 -3.49 -3.54 13.09
N ALA A 76 -4.38 -4.35 12.51
CA ALA A 76 -5.46 -3.85 11.65
C ALA A 76 -6.45 -2.95 12.42
N ALA A 77 -6.84 -3.31 13.63
CA ALA A 77 -7.68 -2.49 14.50
C ALA A 77 -7.01 -1.15 14.84
N THR A 78 -5.72 -1.17 15.21
CA THR A 78 -4.93 0.03 15.46
C THR A 78 -4.85 0.91 14.22
N THR A 79 -4.65 0.31 13.05
CA THR A 79 -4.66 1.01 11.76
C THR A 79 -6.01 1.68 11.50
N GLY A 80 -7.12 1.01 11.80
CA GLY A 80 -8.46 1.57 11.67
C GLY A 80 -8.63 2.85 12.48
N VAL A 81 -8.21 2.84 13.75
CA VAL A 81 -8.24 4.02 14.63
C VAL A 81 -7.35 5.14 14.08
N LEU A 82 -6.12 4.82 13.67
CA LEU A 82 -5.17 5.81 13.13
C LEU A 82 -5.68 6.44 11.83
N VAL A 83 -6.23 5.65 10.92
CA VAL A 83 -6.80 6.13 9.66
C VAL A 83 -8.00 7.03 9.93
N LEU A 84 -8.89 6.65 10.84
CA LEU A 84 -10.04 7.49 11.23
C LEU A 84 -9.60 8.82 11.86
N CYS A 85 -8.66 8.76 12.82
CA CYS A 85 -8.09 9.97 13.43
C CYS A 85 -7.44 10.87 12.35
N THR A 86 -6.76 10.28 11.38
CA THR A 86 -6.16 11.01 10.26
C THR A 86 -7.21 11.66 9.37
N ALA A 87 -8.31 10.96 9.07
CA ALA A 87 -9.42 11.50 8.30
C ALA A 87 -10.10 12.69 9.02
N ILE A 88 -10.31 12.58 10.33
CA ILE A 88 -10.86 13.68 11.15
C ILE A 88 -9.86 14.86 11.18
N ALA A 89 -8.58 14.59 11.41
CA ALA A 89 -7.55 15.62 11.43
C ALA A 89 -7.40 16.32 10.07
N SER A 90 -7.65 15.62 8.96
CA SER A 90 -7.61 16.17 7.61
C SER A 90 -8.62 17.30 7.38
N LEU A 91 -9.72 17.34 8.15
CA LEU A 91 -10.71 18.40 8.07
C LEU A 91 -10.15 19.78 8.48
N ARG A 92 -9.08 19.78 9.29
CA ARG A 92 -8.40 21.02 9.71
C ARG A 92 -7.42 21.55 8.65
N LEU A 93 -7.13 20.77 7.62
CA LEU A 93 -6.25 21.20 6.54
C LEU A 93 -6.93 22.24 5.64
N PRO A 94 -6.16 23.17 5.04
CA PRO A 94 -6.69 24.12 4.10
C PRO A 94 -7.43 23.45 2.94
N ARG A 95 -8.50 24.04 2.45
CA ARG A 95 -9.30 23.51 1.31
C ARG A 95 -8.49 23.33 0.04
N ILE A 96 -7.36 24.03 -0.09
CA ILE A 96 -6.46 23.92 -1.24
C ILE A 96 -5.73 22.57 -1.27
N GLU A 97 -5.54 21.91 -0.13
CA GLU A 97 -4.90 20.60 -0.02
C GLU A 97 -5.90 19.45 -0.21
N ARG A 98 -6.66 19.49 -1.32
CA ARG A 98 -7.75 18.54 -1.60
C ARG A 98 -7.35 17.07 -1.47
N PRO A 99 -6.22 16.56 -2.06
CA PRO A 99 -5.89 15.15 -1.95
C PRO A 99 -5.61 14.74 -0.50
N ALA A 100 -4.88 15.55 0.28
CA ALA A 100 -4.62 15.27 1.69
C ALA A 100 -5.89 15.29 2.55
N ARG A 101 -6.95 16.02 2.13
CA ARG A 101 -8.25 16.07 2.83
C ARG A 101 -9.18 14.92 2.46
N ILE A 102 -9.15 14.47 1.23
CA ILE A 102 -10.14 13.53 0.67
C ILE A 102 -9.67 12.09 0.79
N LEU A 103 -8.38 11.81 0.49
CA LEU A 103 -7.85 10.45 0.46
C LEU A 103 -7.95 9.70 1.80
N PRO A 104 -7.78 10.33 3.00
CA PRO A 104 -7.99 9.62 4.25
C PRO A 104 -9.42 9.08 4.43
N TRP A 105 -10.44 9.77 3.89
CA TRP A 105 -11.82 9.29 3.92
C TRP A 105 -12.03 8.07 3.02
N PHE A 106 -11.39 8.03 1.86
CA PHE A 106 -11.36 6.82 1.04
C PHE A 106 -10.62 5.68 1.74
N ALA A 107 -9.55 5.96 2.49
CA ALA A 107 -8.88 4.97 3.30
C ALA A 107 -9.78 4.44 4.44
N VAL A 108 -10.64 5.29 5.05
CA VAL A 108 -11.65 4.84 6.02
C VAL A 108 -12.62 3.85 5.38
N LEU A 109 -13.09 4.11 4.15
CA LEU A 109 -13.96 3.17 3.45
C LEU A 109 -13.23 1.84 3.17
N GLY A 110 -11.97 1.91 2.78
CA GLY A 110 -11.15 0.71 2.57
C GLY A 110 -10.97 -0.10 3.85
N ILE A 111 -10.62 0.54 4.98
CA ILE A 111 -10.40 -0.19 6.24
C ILE A 111 -11.71 -0.78 6.81
N ILE A 112 -12.85 -0.09 6.62
CA ILE A 112 -14.17 -0.64 6.98
C ILE A 112 -14.47 -1.85 6.11
N GLY A 113 -14.23 -1.76 4.79
CA GLY A 113 -14.41 -2.88 3.87
C GLY A 113 -13.57 -4.08 4.30
N SER A 114 -12.26 -3.89 4.54
CA SER A 114 -11.37 -4.97 4.99
C SER A 114 -11.84 -5.58 6.33
N ALA A 115 -12.27 -4.77 7.30
CA ALA A 115 -12.79 -5.27 8.57
C ALA A 115 -14.07 -6.12 8.39
N VAL A 116 -15.00 -5.68 7.56
CA VAL A 116 -16.27 -6.39 7.29
C VAL A 116 -16.02 -7.70 6.54
N PHE A 117 -15.24 -7.65 5.45
CA PHE A 117 -15.01 -8.85 4.62
C PHE A 117 -14.07 -9.84 5.31
N GLY A 118 -13.07 -9.36 6.09
CA GLY A 118 -12.25 -10.20 6.95
C GLY A 118 -13.09 -10.91 8.04
N MET A 119 -13.99 -10.17 8.70
CA MET A 119 -14.95 -10.75 9.66
C MET A 119 -15.82 -11.82 9.00
N LEU A 120 -16.40 -11.55 7.84
CA LEU A 120 -17.26 -12.51 7.12
C LEU A 120 -16.47 -13.76 6.74
N THR A 121 -15.23 -13.63 6.34
CA THR A 121 -14.34 -14.75 6.01
C THR A 121 -14.15 -15.67 7.21
N VAL A 122 -13.90 -15.12 8.41
CA VAL A 122 -13.76 -15.90 9.65
C VAL A 122 -15.07 -16.57 10.05
N LEU A 123 -16.17 -15.82 10.09
CA LEU A 123 -17.47 -16.35 10.53
C LEU A 123 -18.05 -17.42 9.61
N GLN A 124 -17.68 -17.43 8.34
CA GLN A 124 -18.11 -18.46 7.39
C GLN A 124 -17.19 -19.70 7.39
N GLY A 125 -16.13 -19.71 8.20
CA GLY A 125 -15.22 -20.85 8.34
C GLY A 125 -14.48 -21.23 7.05
N GLY A 126 -14.35 -20.30 6.10
CA GLY A 126 -13.66 -20.57 4.85
C GLY A 126 -13.46 -19.35 3.98
N ILE A 127 -12.40 -19.37 3.16
CA ILE A 127 -12.13 -18.31 2.19
C ILE A 127 -13.02 -18.53 0.96
N HIS A 128 -14.15 -17.84 0.91
CA HIS A 128 -14.80 -17.62 -0.36
C HIS A 128 -13.92 -16.67 -1.18
N ARG A 129 -13.43 -17.12 -2.35
CA ARG A 129 -12.48 -16.37 -3.20
C ARG A 129 -12.88 -14.91 -3.38
N GLY A 130 -14.18 -14.65 -3.63
CA GLY A 130 -14.70 -13.30 -3.80
C GLY A 130 -14.55 -12.43 -2.55
N LEU A 131 -14.83 -12.97 -1.36
CA LEU A 131 -14.68 -12.23 -0.10
C LEU A 131 -13.19 -11.90 0.17
N GLY A 132 -12.30 -12.88 -0.03
CA GLY A 132 -10.85 -12.68 0.13
C GLY A 132 -10.28 -11.65 -0.85
N MET A 133 -10.78 -11.62 -2.09
CA MET A 133 -10.39 -10.59 -3.07
C MET A 133 -10.85 -9.21 -2.61
N ILE A 134 -12.10 -9.06 -2.19
CA ILE A 134 -12.63 -7.75 -1.76
C ILE A 134 -11.88 -7.27 -0.51
N ASP A 135 -11.59 -8.16 0.44
CA ASP A 135 -10.79 -7.83 1.63
C ASP A 135 -9.40 -7.35 1.23
N LEU A 136 -8.70 -8.10 0.40
CA LEU A 136 -7.38 -7.72 -0.11
C LEU A 136 -7.42 -6.38 -0.84
N PHE A 137 -8.37 -6.19 -1.76
CA PHE A 137 -8.54 -4.93 -2.48
C PHE A 137 -8.71 -3.76 -1.52
N CYS A 138 -9.57 -3.89 -0.51
CA CYS A 138 -9.82 -2.86 0.49
C CYS A 138 -8.55 -2.51 1.28
N ALA A 139 -7.75 -3.53 1.67
CA ALA A 139 -6.49 -3.33 2.38
C ALA A 139 -5.44 -2.63 1.49
N LEU A 140 -5.24 -3.09 0.26
CA LEU A 140 -4.32 -2.47 -0.71
C LEU A 140 -4.73 -1.04 -1.06
N PHE A 141 -6.03 -0.81 -1.24
CA PHE A 141 -6.58 0.52 -1.50
C PHE A 141 -6.33 1.47 -0.33
N THR A 142 -6.49 1.02 0.91
CA THR A 142 -6.17 1.79 2.12
C THR A 142 -4.70 2.18 2.14
N LEU A 143 -3.80 1.24 1.87
CA LEU A 143 -2.35 1.49 1.80
C LEU A 143 -2.02 2.57 0.76
N VAL A 144 -2.54 2.43 -0.47
CA VAL A 144 -2.31 3.38 -1.56
C VAL A 144 -2.86 4.76 -1.19
N ALA A 145 -4.10 4.84 -0.69
CA ALA A 145 -4.76 6.09 -0.32
C ALA A 145 -4.00 6.82 0.80
N MET A 146 -3.58 6.11 1.85
CA MET A 146 -2.82 6.71 2.96
C MET A 146 -1.42 7.16 2.52
N THR A 147 -0.75 6.39 1.68
CA THR A 147 0.57 6.75 1.14
C THR A 147 0.50 8.04 0.31
N LEU A 148 -0.46 8.12 -0.63
CA LEU A 148 -0.65 9.30 -1.47
C LEU A 148 -1.13 10.51 -0.68
N SER A 149 -1.98 10.30 0.32
CA SER A 149 -2.45 11.36 1.23
C SER A 149 -1.30 11.99 2.01
N THR A 150 -0.44 11.14 2.59
CA THR A 150 0.75 11.57 3.33
C THR A 150 1.69 12.39 2.45
N GLN A 151 1.94 11.91 1.23
CA GLN A 151 2.78 12.64 0.28
C GLN A 151 2.18 13.97 -0.17
N SER A 152 0.87 14.00 -0.39
CA SER A 152 0.18 15.24 -0.72
C SER A 152 0.36 16.28 0.38
N LEU A 153 0.21 15.88 1.65
CA LEU A 153 0.41 16.74 2.80
C LEU A 153 1.86 17.23 2.92
N GLU A 154 2.83 16.35 2.75
CA GLU A 154 4.25 16.69 2.87
C GLU A 154 4.73 17.66 1.79
N ARG A 155 4.14 17.59 0.62
CA ARG A 155 4.48 18.42 -0.52
C ARG A 155 3.70 19.73 -0.60
N GLY A 156 2.59 19.83 0.15
CA GLY A 156 1.65 20.95 0.01
C GLY A 156 1.11 21.05 -1.42
N ALA A 157 1.00 19.91 -2.13
CA ALA A 157 0.61 19.86 -3.52
C ALA A 157 -0.92 19.86 -3.63
N PRO A 158 -1.53 20.91 -4.22
CA PRO A 158 -2.96 21.04 -4.23
C PRO A 158 -3.65 20.19 -5.29
N ARG A 159 -2.93 19.68 -6.30
CA ARG A 159 -3.51 18.99 -7.46
C ARG A 159 -2.66 17.81 -7.91
N TRP A 160 -3.34 16.79 -8.41
CA TRP A 160 -2.71 15.71 -9.15
C TRP A 160 -2.37 16.18 -10.57
N ASN A 161 -1.13 15.97 -10.97
CA ASN A 161 -0.63 16.36 -12.28
C ASN A 161 -0.45 15.12 -13.16
N TRP A 162 -1.23 15.03 -14.25
CA TRP A 162 -1.23 13.90 -15.18
C TRP A 162 -0.11 14.00 -16.22
N THR A 163 1.13 13.93 -15.75
CA THR A 163 2.31 13.79 -16.62
C THR A 163 2.43 12.37 -17.17
N PRO A 164 3.21 12.11 -18.24
CA PRO A 164 3.49 10.74 -18.68
C PRO A 164 4.06 9.85 -17.57
N ALA A 165 4.93 10.38 -16.71
CA ALA A 165 5.50 9.67 -15.57
C ALA A 165 4.43 9.31 -14.52
N SER A 166 3.53 10.25 -14.18
CA SER A 166 2.46 9.99 -13.21
C SER A 166 1.41 9.00 -13.76
N ARG A 167 1.13 9.04 -15.07
CA ARG A 167 0.25 8.05 -15.72
C ARG A 167 0.87 6.66 -15.67
N LEU A 168 2.17 6.55 -15.98
CA LEU A 168 2.91 5.30 -15.85
C LEU A 168 2.87 4.79 -14.40
N GLY A 169 3.17 5.65 -13.42
CA GLY A 169 3.12 5.29 -12.00
C GLY A 169 1.72 4.80 -11.57
N ALA A 170 0.65 5.51 -11.94
CA ALA A 170 -0.71 5.10 -11.64
C ALA A 170 -1.06 3.75 -12.28
N ALA A 171 -0.66 3.52 -13.54
CA ALA A 171 -0.84 2.24 -14.22
C ALA A 171 -0.08 1.11 -13.51
N LEU A 172 1.14 1.37 -13.03
CA LEU A 172 1.93 0.40 -12.28
C LEU A 172 1.29 0.05 -10.94
N VAL A 173 0.87 1.03 -10.16
CA VAL A 173 0.15 0.79 -8.89
C VAL A 173 -1.11 -0.03 -9.12
N SER A 174 -1.94 0.35 -10.10
CA SER A 174 -3.15 -0.40 -10.45
C SER A 174 -2.82 -1.81 -10.95
N GLY A 175 -1.80 -1.95 -11.80
CA GLY A 175 -1.37 -3.24 -12.33
C GLY A 175 -0.83 -4.18 -11.23
N ILE A 176 -0.11 -3.67 -10.24
CA ILE A 176 0.35 -4.47 -9.07
C ILE A 176 -0.86 -4.93 -8.24
N VAL A 177 -1.83 -4.05 -7.99
CA VAL A 177 -3.08 -4.43 -7.30
C VAL A 177 -3.78 -5.55 -8.07
N VAL A 178 -3.98 -5.39 -9.39
CA VAL A 178 -4.60 -6.42 -10.24
C VAL A 178 -3.79 -7.72 -10.20
N LEU A 179 -2.46 -7.65 -10.22
CA LEU A 179 -1.59 -8.83 -10.14
C LEU A 179 -1.83 -9.63 -8.85
N HIS A 180 -1.99 -8.94 -7.71
CA HIS A 180 -2.26 -9.55 -6.42
C HIS A 180 -3.69 -10.14 -6.36
N GLU A 181 -4.68 -9.42 -6.85
CA GLU A 181 -6.06 -9.89 -6.95
C GLU A 181 -6.17 -11.17 -7.80
N LEU A 182 -5.54 -11.19 -8.96
CA LEU A 182 -5.47 -12.37 -9.81
C LEU A 182 -4.74 -13.53 -9.11
N GLY A 183 -3.76 -13.24 -8.26
CA GLY A 183 -3.10 -14.22 -7.40
C GLY A 183 -4.06 -14.89 -6.44
N THR A 184 -4.83 -14.09 -5.72
CA THR A 184 -5.84 -14.56 -4.78
C THR A 184 -6.94 -15.35 -5.50
N PHE A 185 -7.36 -14.91 -6.68
CA PHE A 185 -8.36 -15.62 -7.49
C PHE A 185 -7.89 -17.01 -7.94
N LEU A 186 -6.63 -17.14 -8.36
CA LEU A 186 -6.05 -18.41 -8.83
C LEU A 186 -5.70 -19.37 -7.70
N SER A 187 -5.47 -18.84 -6.49
CA SER A 187 -5.12 -19.68 -5.34
C SER A 187 -6.30 -20.55 -4.91
N GLY A 188 -5.99 -21.77 -4.51
CA GLY A 188 -6.99 -22.66 -3.89
C GLY A 188 -7.15 -22.38 -2.40
N PRO A 189 -8.23 -22.86 -1.77
CA PRO A 189 -8.50 -22.61 -0.35
C PRO A 189 -7.44 -23.21 0.62
N SER A 190 -6.55 -24.05 0.14
CA SER A 190 -5.50 -24.71 0.93
C SER A 190 -4.10 -24.43 0.43
N SER A 191 -3.90 -23.51 -0.50
CA SER A 191 -2.57 -23.30 -1.08
C SER A 191 -1.90 -22.05 -0.53
N PHE A 192 -0.63 -22.17 -0.13
CA PHE A 192 0.28 -21.07 0.15
C PHE A 192 0.44 -20.07 -1.03
N THR A 193 -0.29 -20.29 -2.11
CA THR A 193 -0.33 -19.43 -3.29
C THR A 193 -1.26 -18.22 -3.15
N VAL A 194 -2.01 -18.11 -2.03
CA VAL A 194 -2.71 -16.87 -1.61
C VAL A 194 -1.72 -15.81 -1.13
N VAL A 195 -0.54 -15.79 -1.69
CA VAL A 195 0.50 -14.92 -1.23
C VAL A 195 0.57 -13.72 -2.15
N LEU A 196 0.61 -12.52 -1.57
CA LEU A 196 1.09 -11.36 -2.28
C LEU A 196 2.48 -11.69 -2.84
N GLY A 197 2.68 -11.46 -4.11
CA GLY A 197 3.96 -11.70 -4.74
C GLY A 197 3.86 -11.89 -6.25
N TRP A 198 5.01 -11.97 -6.88
CA TRP A 198 5.12 -12.12 -8.32
C TRP A 198 4.78 -13.54 -8.75
N PRO A 199 4.11 -13.74 -9.89
CA PRO A 199 3.69 -15.07 -10.33
C PRO A 199 4.91 -15.94 -10.67
N MET A 200 4.93 -17.13 -10.10
CA MET A 200 5.93 -18.15 -10.38
C MET A 200 5.28 -19.31 -11.15
N TRP A 201 5.94 -19.78 -12.22
CA TRP A 201 5.39 -20.83 -13.07
C TRP A 201 5.04 -22.12 -12.30
N ARG A 202 5.86 -22.48 -11.32
CA ARG A 202 5.68 -23.73 -10.54
C ARG A 202 4.80 -23.59 -9.29
N MET A 203 4.43 -22.37 -8.89
CA MET A 203 3.68 -22.13 -7.65
C MET A 203 2.17 -22.18 -7.84
N VAL A 204 1.67 -22.20 -9.06
CA VAL A 204 0.24 -22.21 -9.34
C VAL A 204 -0.12 -23.56 -9.94
N ALA A 205 -1.20 -24.17 -9.41
CA ALA A 205 -1.81 -25.33 -10.05
C ALA A 205 -2.27 -24.90 -11.45
N ILE A 206 -1.45 -25.18 -12.44
CA ILE A 206 -1.62 -24.83 -13.86
C ILE A 206 -2.92 -25.46 -14.39
N ASP A 207 -3.36 -26.54 -13.75
CA ASP A 207 -4.47 -27.39 -14.19
C ASP A 207 -5.82 -26.71 -14.23
N ARG A 208 -6.03 -25.64 -13.44
CA ARG A 208 -7.34 -25.01 -13.35
C ARG A 208 -7.61 -23.86 -14.30
N MET A 209 -6.62 -23.01 -14.58
CA MET A 209 -6.75 -21.84 -15.47
C MET A 209 -5.40 -21.44 -16.08
N PRO A 210 -4.80 -22.24 -16.97
CA PRO A 210 -3.45 -21.99 -17.47
C PRO A 210 -3.33 -20.64 -18.18
N TRP A 211 -4.34 -20.22 -18.91
CA TRP A 211 -4.34 -18.95 -19.63
C TRP A 211 -4.28 -17.72 -18.70
N LEU A 212 -4.96 -17.79 -17.57
CA LEU A 212 -4.95 -16.71 -16.59
C LEU A 212 -3.56 -16.61 -15.92
N GLN A 213 -2.90 -17.74 -15.69
CA GLN A 213 -1.54 -17.77 -15.18
C GLN A 213 -0.53 -17.19 -16.18
N VAL A 214 -0.66 -17.53 -17.45
CA VAL A 214 0.14 -16.92 -18.53
C VAL A 214 -0.12 -15.41 -18.58
N GLY A 215 -1.38 -14.99 -18.49
CA GLY A 215 -1.75 -13.57 -18.43
C GLY A 215 -1.10 -12.83 -17.24
N ARG A 216 -1.07 -13.46 -16.05
CA ARG A 216 -0.37 -12.90 -14.87
C ARG A 216 1.14 -12.76 -15.10
N MET A 217 1.77 -13.75 -15.75
CA MET A 217 3.20 -13.69 -16.06
C MET A 217 3.51 -12.57 -17.05
N ILE A 218 2.66 -12.40 -18.08
CA ILE A 218 2.79 -11.30 -19.05
C ILE A 218 2.60 -9.95 -18.33
N LEU A 219 1.58 -9.83 -17.48
CA LEU A 219 1.36 -8.62 -16.68
C LEU A 219 2.57 -8.32 -15.79
N ALA A 220 3.11 -9.32 -15.09
CA ALA A 220 4.29 -9.16 -14.25
C ALA A 220 5.51 -8.68 -15.05
N ALA A 221 5.77 -9.27 -16.21
CA ALA A 221 6.84 -8.84 -17.11
C ALA A 221 6.66 -7.38 -17.55
N ALA A 222 5.45 -7.00 -17.95
CA ALA A 222 5.12 -5.62 -18.31
C ALA A 222 5.31 -4.64 -17.13
N LEU A 223 4.92 -5.05 -15.91
CA LEU A 223 5.12 -4.26 -14.70
C LEU A 223 6.61 -4.08 -14.38
N LEU A 224 7.44 -5.12 -14.53
CA LEU A 224 8.90 -5.01 -14.33
C LEU A 224 9.52 -4.00 -15.29
N VAL A 225 9.17 -4.05 -16.56
CA VAL A 225 9.62 -3.08 -17.58
C VAL A 225 9.14 -1.67 -17.21
N GLY A 226 7.89 -1.53 -16.81
CA GLY A 226 7.31 -0.25 -16.39
C GLY A 226 7.99 0.32 -15.13
N ILE A 227 8.25 -0.52 -14.12
CA ILE A 227 8.98 -0.13 -12.90
C ILE A 227 10.39 0.34 -13.26
N ALA A 228 11.12 -0.40 -14.09
CA ALA A 228 12.44 -0.01 -14.55
C ALA A 228 12.39 1.36 -15.26
N ARG A 229 11.38 1.59 -16.11
CA ARG A 229 11.18 2.87 -16.78
C ARG A 229 10.86 4.00 -15.82
N LEU A 230 9.99 3.78 -14.84
CA LEU A 230 9.66 4.77 -13.82
C LEU A 230 10.90 5.11 -12.98
N CYS A 231 11.69 4.10 -12.60
CA CYS A 231 12.96 4.29 -11.91
C CYS A 231 13.97 5.13 -12.73
N GLN A 232 14.10 4.87 -14.03
CA GLN A 232 14.95 5.66 -14.92
C GLN A 232 14.52 7.14 -14.94
N ILE A 233 13.23 7.41 -15.07
CA ILE A 233 12.69 8.77 -15.05
C ILE A 233 12.97 9.46 -13.71
N ALA A 234 12.72 8.75 -12.60
CA ALA A 234 12.87 9.29 -11.26
C ALA A 234 14.33 9.47 -10.82
N TRP A 235 15.27 8.73 -11.43
CA TRP A 235 16.72 8.82 -11.12
C TRP A 235 17.30 10.19 -11.36
N ALA A 236 16.73 10.98 -12.26
CA ALA A 236 17.15 12.35 -12.55
C ALA A 236 17.02 13.29 -11.33
N ASP A 237 16.07 13.02 -10.42
CA ASP A 237 15.95 13.75 -9.16
C ASP A 237 16.76 13.06 -8.06
N ALA A 238 17.84 13.71 -7.61
CA ALA A 238 18.72 13.18 -6.56
C ALA A 238 17.96 12.84 -5.26
N ARG A 239 16.85 13.51 -4.98
CA ARG A 239 16.02 13.26 -3.78
C ARG A 239 15.26 11.94 -3.86
N LEU A 240 15.00 11.44 -5.06
CA LEU A 240 14.29 10.18 -5.30
C LEU A 240 15.20 8.97 -5.38
N ARG A 241 16.50 9.16 -5.54
CA ARG A 241 17.46 8.06 -5.66
C ARG A 241 17.36 7.02 -4.55
N PRO A 242 17.22 7.39 -3.24
CA PRO A 242 17.03 6.39 -2.19
C PRO A 242 15.77 5.53 -2.39
N VAL A 243 14.66 6.14 -2.82
CA VAL A 243 13.41 5.40 -3.08
C VAL A 243 13.57 4.52 -4.32
N VAL A 244 14.23 5.01 -5.38
CA VAL A 244 14.53 4.23 -6.58
C VAL A 244 15.41 3.01 -6.26
N ILE A 245 16.45 3.20 -5.44
CA ILE A 245 17.30 2.11 -4.97
C ILE A 245 16.46 1.10 -4.18
N ALA A 246 15.61 1.56 -3.26
CA ALA A 246 14.72 0.68 -2.50
C ALA A 246 13.77 -0.11 -3.42
N VAL A 247 13.15 0.53 -4.42
CA VAL A 247 12.31 -0.16 -5.42
C VAL A 247 13.11 -1.24 -6.15
N ALA A 248 14.32 -0.92 -6.61
CA ALA A 248 15.17 -1.89 -7.31
C ALA A 248 15.57 -3.07 -6.41
N VAL A 249 15.94 -2.79 -5.15
CA VAL A 249 16.31 -3.82 -4.17
C VAL A 249 15.12 -4.74 -3.87
N PHE A 250 13.93 -4.17 -3.57
CA PHE A 250 12.75 -4.99 -3.28
C PHE A 250 12.25 -5.75 -4.50
N THR A 251 12.38 -5.18 -5.71
CA THR A 251 12.10 -5.92 -6.95
C THR A 251 13.05 -7.11 -7.11
N LEU A 252 14.34 -6.93 -6.81
CA LEU A 252 15.32 -8.03 -6.86
C LEU A 252 15.03 -9.08 -5.78
N ILE A 253 14.71 -8.65 -4.55
CA ILE A 253 14.32 -9.56 -3.45
C ILE A 253 13.15 -10.43 -3.88
N GLU A 254 12.10 -9.86 -4.48
CA GLU A 254 10.95 -10.61 -5.00
C GLU A 254 11.38 -11.69 -6.01
N GLN A 255 12.25 -11.35 -6.96
CA GLN A 255 12.71 -12.31 -7.97
C GLN A 255 13.56 -13.42 -7.34
N VAL A 256 14.48 -13.07 -6.44
CA VAL A 256 15.37 -14.04 -5.77
C VAL A 256 14.56 -14.98 -4.86
N MET A 257 13.67 -14.42 -4.01
CA MET A 257 12.83 -15.23 -3.13
C MET A 257 11.88 -16.13 -3.92
N GLY A 258 11.27 -15.61 -4.98
CA GLY A 258 10.46 -16.43 -5.87
C GLY A 258 11.25 -17.58 -6.47
N GLN A 259 12.48 -17.36 -6.92
CA GLN A 259 13.35 -18.43 -7.44
C GLN A 259 13.76 -19.44 -6.36
N LEU A 260 14.04 -18.97 -5.12
CA LEU A 260 14.33 -19.85 -3.99
C LEU A 260 13.13 -20.75 -3.63
N ILE A 261 11.91 -20.21 -3.63
CA ILE A 261 10.69 -21.00 -3.43
C ILE A 261 10.53 -22.04 -4.54
N ALA A 262 10.79 -21.66 -5.80
CA ALA A 262 10.69 -22.58 -6.93
C ALA A 262 11.70 -23.73 -6.88
N SER A 263 12.92 -23.50 -6.35
CA SER A 263 13.99 -24.50 -6.26
C SER A 263 13.94 -25.34 -4.98
N ASN A 264 13.63 -24.73 -3.83
CA ASN A 264 13.70 -25.39 -2.52
C ASN A 264 12.33 -25.81 -1.97
N GLY A 265 11.25 -25.49 -2.68
CA GLY A 265 9.88 -25.73 -2.23
C GLY A 265 9.37 -24.62 -1.31
N VAL A 266 8.12 -24.78 -0.90
CA VAL A 266 7.39 -23.80 -0.07
C VAL A 266 7.81 -23.94 1.38
N GLN A 267 8.62 -23.00 1.86
CA GLN A 267 8.99 -22.88 3.27
C GLN A 267 8.26 -21.69 3.87
N MET A 268 7.62 -21.85 5.04
CA MET A 268 6.79 -20.86 5.69
C MET A 268 7.47 -19.48 5.82
N TRP A 269 8.71 -19.43 6.32
CA TRP A 269 9.46 -18.18 6.49
C TRP A 269 9.75 -17.48 5.16
N LEU A 270 10.07 -18.26 4.12
CA LEU A 270 10.43 -17.73 2.81
C LEU A 270 9.19 -17.14 2.09
N VAL A 271 8.06 -17.85 2.17
CA VAL A 271 6.79 -17.38 1.60
C VAL A 271 6.27 -16.15 2.35
N SER A 272 6.43 -16.13 3.68
CA SER A 272 6.05 -14.95 4.49
C SER A 272 6.89 -13.74 4.15
N ALA A 273 8.20 -13.89 4.01
CA ALA A 273 9.10 -12.80 3.62
C ALA A 273 8.82 -12.32 2.18
N PHE A 274 8.55 -13.24 1.25
CA PHE A 274 8.14 -12.92 -0.12
C PHE A 274 6.86 -12.10 -0.15
N ALA A 275 5.84 -12.51 0.59
CA ALA A 275 4.57 -11.80 0.66
C ALA A 275 4.67 -10.42 1.33
N ALA A 276 5.47 -10.31 2.39
CA ALA A 276 5.70 -9.03 3.05
C ALA A 276 6.50 -8.06 2.15
N SER A 277 7.50 -8.56 1.40
CA SER A 277 8.27 -7.72 0.48
C SER A 277 7.43 -7.22 -0.69
N ALA A 278 6.44 -7.96 -1.15
CA ALA A 278 5.49 -7.50 -2.17
C ALA A 278 4.66 -6.30 -1.69
N ALA A 279 4.22 -6.30 -0.43
CA ALA A 279 3.52 -5.16 0.17
C ALA A 279 4.42 -3.91 0.24
N VAL A 280 5.69 -4.09 0.62
CA VAL A 280 6.68 -3.01 0.63
C VAL A 280 6.93 -2.48 -0.79
N LEU A 281 7.03 -3.35 -1.78
CA LEU A 281 7.21 -2.94 -3.17
C LEU A 281 6.04 -2.10 -3.68
N LEU A 282 4.78 -2.50 -3.40
CA LEU A 282 3.60 -1.69 -3.72
C LEU A 282 3.67 -0.31 -3.05
N PHE A 283 4.02 -0.27 -1.76
CA PHE A 283 4.20 0.99 -1.03
C PHE A 283 5.25 1.89 -1.69
N LEU A 284 6.42 1.36 -2.01
CA LEU A 284 7.53 2.12 -2.64
C LEU A 284 7.17 2.61 -4.05
N VAL A 285 6.51 1.80 -4.87
CA VAL A 285 6.03 2.22 -6.19
C VAL A 285 4.96 3.31 -6.05
N THR A 286 4.09 3.21 -5.04
CA THR A 286 3.10 4.25 -4.73
C THR A 286 3.78 5.56 -4.28
N LEU A 287 4.83 5.46 -3.45
CA LEU A 287 5.65 6.62 -3.08
C LEU A 287 6.26 7.30 -4.32
N LEU A 288 6.85 6.52 -5.20
CA LEU A 288 7.46 7.03 -6.42
C LEU A 288 6.44 7.68 -7.35
N THR A 289 5.25 7.06 -7.47
CA THR A 289 4.11 7.59 -8.22
C THR A 289 3.63 8.92 -7.66
N GLY A 290 3.43 9.01 -6.37
CA GLY A 290 3.03 10.26 -5.71
C GLY A 290 4.08 11.37 -5.90
N HIS A 291 5.36 11.01 -5.92
CA HIS A 291 6.43 11.95 -6.22
C HIS A 291 6.36 12.53 -7.63
N THR A 292 5.96 11.76 -8.62
CA THR A 292 5.84 12.23 -10.01
C THR A 292 4.51 12.93 -10.31
N ALA A 293 3.48 12.62 -9.51
CA ALA A 293 2.13 13.11 -9.72
C ALA A 293 1.79 14.39 -8.93
N LEU A 294 2.35 14.52 -7.73
CA LEU A 294 2.08 15.62 -6.83
C LEU A 294 3.18 16.68 -6.98
N ASP A 295 3.03 17.60 -7.92
CA ASP A 295 4.00 18.63 -8.19
C ASP A 295 3.80 19.85 -7.28
N ARG A 296 4.92 20.44 -6.84
CA ARG A 296 4.90 21.75 -6.17
C ARG A 296 4.51 22.83 -7.16
N ARG A 297 3.71 23.80 -6.74
CA ARG A 297 3.30 24.94 -7.57
C ARG A 297 4.51 25.52 -8.33
N ARG A 298 4.44 25.49 -9.66
CA ARG A 298 5.31 26.26 -10.56
C ARG A 298 5.29 27.77 -10.28
N GLY A 299 4.26 28.26 -9.55
CA GLY A 299 4.10 29.66 -9.16
C GLY A 299 5.13 30.17 -8.16
N ASP A 300 5.67 29.33 -7.27
CA ASP A 300 6.72 29.76 -6.33
C ASP A 300 8.09 29.99 -7.02
N LEU A 301 8.32 29.36 -8.16
CA LEU A 301 9.54 29.55 -8.95
C LEU A 301 9.49 30.86 -9.75
N LEU A 302 8.34 31.23 -10.27
CA LEU A 302 8.15 32.50 -11.02
C LEU A 302 8.19 33.71 -10.10
N GLN A 303 7.70 33.61 -8.84
CA GLN A 303 7.85 34.69 -7.86
C GLN A 303 9.29 34.87 -7.37
N ARG A 304 10.11 33.82 -7.36
CA ARG A 304 11.54 33.96 -7.01
C ARG A 304 12.37 34.57 -8.14
N HIS A 305 11.95 34.44 -9.38
CA HIS A 305 12.64 35.01 -10.53
C HIS A 305 12.12 36.43 -10.90
N GLY A 306 10.90 36.79 -10.45
CA GLY A 306 10.31 38.12 -10.69
C GLY A 306 10.76 39.23 -9.73
N THR A 307 11.57 38.91 -8.71
CA THR A 307 12.08 39.90 -7.73
C THR A 307 13.53 40.35 -8.01
N ILE A 308 14.11 39.96 -9.14
CA ILE A 308 15.51 40.32 -9.46
C ILE A 308 15.60 41.49 -10.47
N ASP A 309 14.51 41.98 -11.03
CA ASP A 309 14.56 42.92 -12.14
C ASP A 309 13.76 44.23 -11.92
N THR A 310 13.85 44.83 -10.74
CA THR A 310 13.37 46.19 -10.51
C THR A 310 14.36 47.00 -9.66
N SER A 311 15.65 46.97 -10.00
CA SER A 311 16.67 47.90 -9.50
C SER A 311 17.72 48.17 -10.61
N GLN A 312 17.29 48.86 -11.65
CA GLN A 312 18.16 49.72 -12.49
C GLN A 312 17.50 51.07 -12.68
#